data_6b6ab2029d7da8061ba70efb285b27ac
#
_entry.id   6b6ab2029d7da8061ba70efb285b27ac
#
_cell.length_a   1.000
_cell.length_b   1.000
_cell.length_c   1.000
_cell.angle_alpha   90.00
_cell.angle_beta   90.00
_cell.angle_gamma   90.00
#
_symmetry.space_group_name_H-M   'P 1'
#
loop_
_entity.id
_entity.type
_entity.pdbx_description
1 polymer ?
#
loop_
_entity_poly.entity_id
_entity_poly.type
_entity_poly.pdbx_seq_one_letter_code
_entity_poly.pdbx_strand_id
1 'polypeptide(L)'
;MEKKLVYTGKTKDVFALDNGNYLLKFKDDCTGKDGVFDPGENSVGLTIDGVGDVNLRMSIYFFEKINAAGIKTHFVSADLANTTMEVLPAKVFGHGLEVICRNKAAVSYTHLASQRD
;
A
#
# COMPACT_ATOMS: atom_id res chain seq x y z
N MET A 1 -21.37 0.50 -9.66
CA MET A 1 -20.77 1.77 -9.20
C MET A 1 -19.67 2.16 -10.16
N GLU A 2 -19.76 3.36 -10.72
CA GLU A 2 -18.72 3.86 -11.62
C GLU A 2 -17.45 4.17 -10.84
N LYS A 3 -16.31 3.84 -11.44
CA LYS A 3 -15.01 4.13 -10.87
C LYS A 3 -14.12 4.74 -11.97
N LYS A 4 -13.30 5.70 -11.57
CA LYS A 4 -12.39 6.39 -12.47
C LYS A 4 -10.96 6.25 -11.95
N LEU A 5 -10.07 5.75 -12.79
CA LEU A 5 -8.65 5.64 -12.44
C LEU A 5 -8.05 7.04 -12.27
N VAL A 6 -7.52 7.32 -11.09
CA VAL A 6 -6.93 8.63 -10.76
C VAL A 6 -5.44 8.55 -10.47
N TYR A 7 -4.92 7.37 -10.16
CA TYR A 7 -3.50 7.22 -9.87
C TYR A 7 -3.07 5.76 -10.04
N THR A 8 -1.91 5.56 -10.64
CA THR A 8 -1.29 4.24 -10.76
C THR A 8 -0.01 4.22 -9.95
N GLY A 9 0.00 3.43 -8.87
CA GLY A 9 1.17 3.24 -8.03
C GLY A 9 1.92 1.96 -8.37
N LYS A 10 2.98 1.70 -7.63
CA LYS A 10 3.81 0.51 -7.84
C LYS A 10 3.08 -0.78 -7.47
N THR A 11 2.30 -0.76 -6.39
CA THR A 11 1.61 -1.95 -5.88
C THR A 11 0.11 -1.83 -5.93
N LYS A 12 -0.44 -0.66 -6.21
CA LYS A 12 -1.88 -0.40 -6.21
C LYS A 12 -2.24 0.61 -7.29
N ASP A 13 -3.39 0.39 -7.89
CA ASP A 13 -4.07 1.43 -8.67
C ASP A 13 -5.16 2.04 -7.81
N VAL A 14 -5.39 3.34 -7.94
CA VAL A 14 -6.38 4.08 -7.16
C VAL A 14 -7.47 4.59 -8.08
N PHE A 15 -8.72 4.25 -7.73
CA PHE A 15 -9.91 4.69 -8.46
C PHE A 15 -10.76 5.59 -7.58
N ALA A 16 -11.33 6.64 -8.17
CA ALA A 16 -12.31 7.46 -7.48
C ALA A 16 -13.69 6.85 -7.65
N LEU A 17 -14.46 6.79 -6.57
CA LEU A 17 -15.82 6.26 -6.55
C LEU A 17 -16.85 7.40 -6.49
N ASP A 18 -18.09 7.10 -6.90
CA ASP A 18 -19.17 8.09 -6.92
C ASP A 18 -19.52 8.64 -5.54
N ASN A 19 -19.32 7.84 -4.49
CA ASN A 19 -19.62 8.23 -3.12
C ASN A 19 -18.55 9.10 -2.46
N GLY A 20 -17.51 9.47 -3.20
CA GLY A 20 -16.40 10.27 -2.69
C GLY A 20 -15.27 9.48 -2.08
N ASN A 21 -15.43 8.18 -1.92
CA ASN A 21 -14.37 7.30 -1.42
C ASN A 21 -13.44 6.89 -2.56
N TYR A 22 -12.37 6.17 -2.23
CA TYR A 22 -11.44 5.63 -3.21
C TYR A 22 -11.43 4.11 -3.16
N LEU A 23 -11.17 3.50 -4.30
CA LEU A 23 -11.00 2.05 -4.42
C LEU A 23 -9.55 1.76 -4.76
N LEU A 24 -8.91 0.95 -3.93
CA LEU A 24 -7.53 0.52 -4.15
C LEU A 24 -7.55 -0.86 -4.78
N LYS A 25 -7.03 -0.97 -5.99
CA LYS A 25 -6.83 -2.26 -6.67
C LYS A 25 -5.41 -2.73 -6.37
N PHE A 26 -5.28 -3.80 -5.62
CA PHE A 26 -3.98 -4.37 -5.28
C PHE A 26 -3.43 -5.13 -6.49
N LYS A 27 -2.15 -4.96 -6.76
CA LYS A 27 -1.48 -5.49 -7.94
C LYS A 27 -0.46 -6.55 -7.54
N ASP A 28 -0.10 -7.37 -8.50
CA ASP A 28 0.95 -8.38 -8.30
C ASP A 28 2.35 -7.84 -8.61
N ASP A 29 2.47 -6.56 -8.88
CA ASP A 29 3.75 -5.90 -9.14
C ASP A 29 4.59 -5.85 -7.86
N CYS A 30 5.87 -6.14 -8.00
CA CYS A 30 6.81 -6.12 -6.89
C CYS A 30 7.99 -5.22 -7.23
N THR A 31 8.58 -4.61 -6.20
CA THR A 31 9.82 -3.86 -6.37
C THR A 31 10.96 -4.82 -6.67
N GLY A 32 11.88 -4.41 -7.54
CA GLY A 32 12.99 -5.25 -7.90
C GLY A 32 13.74 -4.72 -9.10
N LYS A 33 14.70 -5.51 -9.56
CA LYS A 33 15.52 -5.18 -10.70
C LYS A 33 15.82 -6.44 -11.50
N ASP A 34 15.65 -6.35 -12.83
CA ASP A 34 15.97 -7.44 -13.76
C ASP A 34 15.26 -8.76 -13.42
N GLY A 35 14.00 -8.68 -13.01
CA GLY A 35 13.19 -9.85 -12.68
C GLY A 35 13.46 -10.46 -11.31
N VAL A 36 14.27 -9.81 -10.48
CA VAL A 36 14.62 -10.29 -9.15
C VAL A 36 14.00 -9.39 -8.10
N PHE A 37 13.29 -9.97 -7.13
CA PHE A 37 12.69 -9.24 -6.03
C PHE A 37 13.76 -8.57 -5.16
N ASP A 38 13.60 -7.29 -4.90
CA ASP A 38 14.49 -6.51 -4.04
C ASP A 38 13.68 -5.50 -3.25
N PRO A 39 13.48 -5.68 -1.93
CA PRO A 39 12.69 -4.76 -1.13
C PRO A 39 13.32 -3.38 -0.98
N GLY A 40 14.60 -3.24 -1.28
CA GLY A 40 15.29 -1.95 -1.26
C GLY A 40 15.22 -1.19 -2.57
N GLU A 41 14.72 -1.80 -3.62
CA GLU A 41 14.61 -1.17 -4.94
C GLU A 41 13.35 -0.29 -4.98
N ASN A 42 13.44 0.85 -5.66
CA ASN A 42 12.35 1.82 -5.75
C ASN A 42 11.62 1.78 -7.10
N SER A 43 11.74 0.70 -7.84
CA SER A 43 11.07 0.51 -9.13
C SER A 43 10.45 -0.88 -9.22
N VAL A 44 9.44 -1.01 -10.09
CA VAL A 44 8.83 -2.31 -10.35
C VAL A 44 9.77 -3.11 -11.26
N GLY A 45 10.17 -4.29 -10.81
CA GLY A 45 11.08 -5.15 -11.57
C GLY A 45 10.50 -6.49 -11.95
N LEU A 46 9.35 -6.88 -11.37
CA LEU A 46 8.74 -8.18 -11.63
C LEU A 46 7.31 -8.20 -11.12
N THR A 47 6.58 -9.27 -11.47
CA THR A 47 5.30 -9.59 -10.85
C THR A 47 5.39 -10.95 -10.18
N ILE A 48 4.66 -11.12 -9.07
CA ILE A 48 4.54 -12.40 -8.38
C ILE A 48 3.05 -12.72 -8.27
N ASP A 49 2.61 -13.80 -8.91
CA ASP A 49 1.20 -14.19 -8.90
C ASP A 49 0.67 -14.35 -7.49
N GLY A 50 -0.45 -13.67 -7.20
CA GLY A 50 -1.12 -13.77 -5.92
C GLY A 50 -0.58 -12.86 -4.83
N VAL A 51 0.50 -12.12 -5.07
CA VAL A 51 1.05 -11.23 -4.03
C VAL A 51 0.09 -10.09 -3.71
N GLY A 52 -0.67 -9.62 -4.70
CA GLY A 52 -1.70 -8.60 -4.47
C GLY A 52 -2.79 -9.09 -3.52
N ASP A 53 -3.23 -10.33 -3.67
CA ASP A 53 -4.20 -10.95 -2.77
C ASP A 53 -3.63 -11.08 -1.35
N VAL A 54 -2.39 -11.53 -1.23
CA VAL A 54 -1.73 -11.65 0.08
C VAL A 54 -1.61 -10.28 0.76
N ASN A 55 -1.20 -9.27 0.02
CA ASN A 55 -1.09 -7.91 0.55
C ASN A 55 -2.44 -7.36 0.97
N LEU A 56 -3.49 -7.62 0.20
CA LEU A 56 -4.84 -7.21 0.56
C LEU A 56 -5.29 -7.89 1.86
N ARG A 57 -5.12 -9.21 1.97
CA ARG A 57 -5.50 -9.95 3.18
C ARG A 57 -4.73 -9.49 4.40
N MET A 58 -3.44 -9.23 4.27
CA MET A 58 -2.62 -8.70 5.36
C MET A 58 -3.09 -7.31 5.79
N SER A 59 -3.42 -6.45 4.82
CA SER A 59 -3.94 -5.11 5.11
C SER A 59 -5.27 -5.17 5.86
N ILE A 60 -6.19 -6.04 5.43
CA ILE A 60 -7.48 -6.24 6.10
C ILE A 60 -7.26 -6.66 7.56
N TYR A 61 -6.38 -7.61 7.78
CA TYR A 61 -6.08 -8.14 9.11
C TYR A 61 -5.64 -7.02 10.06
N PHE A 62 -4.70 -6.19 9.63
CA PHE A 62 -4.20 -5.11 10.47
C PHE A 62 -5.20 -3.98 10.64
N PHE A 63 -5.92 -3.60 9.59
CA PHE A 63 -6.96 -2.57 9.71
C PHE A 63 -8.05 -2.99 10.68
N GLU A 64 -8.48 -4.25 10.63
CA GLU A 64 -9.49 -4.75 11.56
C GLU A 64 -8.99 -4.72 13.00
N LYS A 65 -7.74 -5.10 13.23
CA LYS A 65 -7.13 -5.04 14.57
C LYS A 65 -7.01 -3.61 15.09
N ILE A 66 -6.61 -2.68 14.23
CA ILE A 66 -6.46 -1.27 14.59
C ILE A 66 -7.84 -0.68 14.93
N ASN A 67 -8.84 -0.95 14.09
CA ASN A 67 -10.21 -0.47 14.33
C ASN A 67 -10.79 -1.08 15.61
N ALA A 68 -10.56 -2.34 15.88
CA ALA A 68 -11.03 -3.02 17.09
C ALA A 68 -10.39 -2.42 18.36
N ALA A 69 -9.19 -1.86 18.24
CA ALA A 69 -8.52 -1.16 19.34
C ALA A 69 -9.05 0.27 19.56
N GLY A 70 -10.02 0.70 18.77
CA GLY A 70 -10.63 2.03 18.88
C GLY A 70 -9.89 3.12 18.12
N ILE A 71 -8.92 2.75 17.27
CA ILE A 71 -8.15 3.69 16.47
C ILE A 71 -8.80 3.77 15.08
N LYS A 72 -9.08 4.98 14.61
CA LYS A 72 -9.70 5.19 13.30
C LYS A 72 -8.70 4.97 12.19
N THR A 73 -9.14 4.28 11.13
CA THR A 73 -8.37 4.10 9.90
C THR A 73 -9.23 4.55 8.72
N HIS A 74 -8.66 4.55 7.52
CA HIS A 74 -9.42 4.87 6.32
C HIS A 74 -10.13 3.64 5.71
N PHE A 75 -9.97 2.47 6.30
CA PHE A 75 -10.57 1.24 5.78
C PHE A 75 -12.10 1.25 5.90
N VAL A 76 -12.79 0.97 4.79
CA VAL A 76 -14.25 0.84 4.75
C VAL A 76 -14.63 -0.62 4.55
N SER A 77 -14.19 -1.22 3.47
CA SER A 77 -14.53 -2.61 3.13
C SER A 77 -13.52 -3.15 2.11
N ALA A 78 -13.57 -4.45 1.89
CA ALA A 78 -12.70 -5.10 0.90
C ALA A 78 -13.47 -6.15 0.12
N ASP A 79 -13.01 -6.40 -1.11
CA ASP A 79 -13.55 -7.41 -2.00
C ASP A 79 -12.40 -8.32 -2.42
N LEU A 80 -12.33 -9.51 -1.81
CA LEU A 80 -11.28 -10.47 -2.08
C LEU A 80 -11.36 -11.02 -3.51
N ALA A 81 -12.56 -11.16 -4.05
CA ALA A 81 -12.74 -11.70 -5.41
C ALA A 81 -12.12 -10.79 -6.46
N ASN A 82 -12.19 -9.47 -6.25
CA ASN A 82 -11.65 -8.47 -7.18
C ASN A 82 -10.32 -7.88 -6.71
N THR A 83 -9.81 -8.31 -5.57
CA THR A 83 -8.54 -7.85 -4.98
C THR A 83 -8.54 -6.33 -4.78
N THR A 84 -9.65 -5.80 -4.25
CA THR A 84 -9.84 -4.36 -4.04
C THR A 84 -10.20 -4.05 -2.60
N MET A 85 -9.95 -2.80 -2.20
CA MET A 85 -10.30 -2.26 -0.89
C MET A 85 -10.88 -0.87 -1.07
N GLU A 86 -12.06 -0.63 -0.50
CA GLU A 86 -12.63 0.71 -0.46
C GLU A 86 -12.13 1.44 0.78
N VAL A 87 -11.68 2.68 0.59
CA VAL A 87 -11.13 3.50 1.67
C VAL A 87 -11.74 4.89 1.65
N LEU A 88 -11.76 5.52 2.82
CA LEU A 88 -12.18 6.92 2.95
C LEU A 88 -11.14 7.82 2.29
N PRO A 89 -11.55 9.02 1.81
CA PRO A 89 -10.59 9.99 1.30
C PRO A 89 -9.71 10.49 2.43
N ALA A 90 -8.42 10.59 2.17
CA ALA A 90 -7.43 11.07 3.14
C ALA A 90 -6.73 12.29 2.56
N LYS A 91 -6.35 13.21 3.44
CA LYS A 91 -5.53 14.36 3.06
C LYS A 91 -4.10 14.11 3.50
N VAL A 92 -3.16 14.42 2.61
CA VAL A 92 -1.75 14.37 2.98
C VAL A 92 -1.42 15.55 3.90
N PHE A 93 -0.51 15.33 4.82
CA PHE A 93 -0.01 16.39 5.69
C PHE A 93 1.04 17.21 4.93
N GLY A 94 0.82 18.51 4.83
CA GLY A 94 1.69 19.40 4.06
C GLY A 94 1.72 19.00 2.58
N HIS A 95 2.92 18.75 2.07
CA HIS A 95 3.13 18.30 0.69
C HIS A 95 3.25 16.77 0.57
N GLY A 96 2.85 16.06 1.60
CA GLY A 96 2.95 14.61 1.64
C GLY A 96 4.11 14.13 2.50
N LEU A 97 4.01 14.35 3.81
CA LEU A 97 5.01 13.88 4.76
C LEU A 97 4.82 12.38 5.01
N GLU A 98 5.84 11.59 4.73
CA GLU A 98 5.84 10.17 5.02
C GLU A 98 6.39 9.94 6.43
N VAL A 99 5.58 9.29 7.28
CA VAL A 99 5.96 8.97 8.66
C VAL A 99 6.08 7.45 8.77
N ILE A 100 7.28 6.98 9.07
CA ILE A 100 7.58 5.54 9.13
C ILE A 100 8.09 5.18 10.52
N CYS A 101 7.48 4.14 11.11
CA CYS A 101 7.94 3.56 12.36
C CYS A 101 8.43 2.14 12.10
N ARG A 102 9.66 1.84 12.50
CA ARG A 102 10.26 0.52 12.32
C ARG A 102 10.84 0.02 13.62
N ASN A 103 10.57 -1.25 13.91
CA ASN A 103 11.19 -1.92 15.07
C ASN A 103 12.62 -2.33 14.78
N LYS A 104 12.94 -2.57 13.51
CA LYS A 104 14.29 -2.92 13.06
C LYS A 104 14.63 -2.11 11.82
N ALA A 105 15.90 -1.77 11.64
CA ALA A 105 16.34 -1.03 10.48
C ALA A 105 16.16 -1.86 9.21
N ALA A 106 15.49 -1.28 8.20
CA ALA A 106 15.44 -1.85 6.86
C ALA A 106 16.76 -1.57 6.14
N VAL A 107 16.97 -2.26 4.99
CA VAL A 107 18.20 -2.14 4.21
C VAL A 107 18.52 -0.67 3.89
N SER A 108 17.56 0.10 3.38
CA SER A 108 17.77 1.50 3.02
C SER A 108 18.10 2.36 4.23
N TYR A 109 17.45 2.12 5.36
CA TYR A 109 17.71 2.85 6.59
C TYR A 109 19.08 2.50 7.16
N THR A 110 19.46 1.23 7.14
CA THR A 110 20.77 0.78 7.62
C THR A 110 21.89 1.45 6.83
N HIS A 111 21.71 1.58 5.51
CA HIS A 111 22.68 2.27 4.66
C HIS A 111 22.82 3.74 5.06
N LEU A 112 21.71 4.45 5.28
CA LEU A 112 21.73 5.84 5.71
C LEU A 112 22.36 6.01 7.09
N ALA A 113 22.09 5.11 8.02
CA ALA A 113 22.65 5.15 9.37
C ALA A 113 24.17 5.00 9.33
N SER A 114 24.70 4.12 8.50
CA SER A 114 26.14 3.92 8.37
C SER A 114 26.86 5.13 7.76
N GLN A 115 26.16 5.97 7.03
CA GLN A 115 26.71 7.19 6.44
C GLN A 115 26.79 8.35 7.44
N ARG A 116 26.12 8.26 8.57
CA ARG A 116 26.07 9.37 9.55
C ARG A 116 27.20 9.34 10.56
N ASP A 117 27.95 8.28 10.63
CA ASP A 117 29.06 8.13 11.60
C ASP A 117 30.37 8.75 11.12
#